data_a441fd447281847734c430667b31f7e0
#
_entry.id   a441fd447281847734c430667b31f7e0
#
_cell.length_a   1.000
_cell.length_b   1.000
_cell.length_c   1.000
_cell.angle_alpha   90.00
_cell.angle_beta   90.00
_cell.angle_gamma   90.00
#
_symmetry.space_group_name_H-M   'P 1'
#
loop_
_entity.id
_entity.type
_entity.pdbx_description
1 polymer ?
#
loop_
_entity_poly.entity_id
_entity_poly.type
_entity_poly.pdbx_seq_one_letter_code
_entity_poly.pdbx_strand_id
1 'polypeptide(L)'
;MKNMKLGTKIALGFGVLIVIAAILGVVGVWKMGTVETETTKLAEEYVPEVSMAADLEGSSNRVMYAMRGYGFTEEPNFLEEAQKELQSVDKALEEGRQLEKKAKNLKALKGQLDIATKEVDVYKDLVKQSVETVAKMQGNRKILDESAQKYIANSNDFLSDQNEAFKKDLAERQTRVEIVTRSEEHTV
;
A
#
# COMPACT_ATOMS: atom_id res chain seq x y z
N MET A 1 -10.80 -47.47 65.60
CA MET A 1 -11.91 -47.90 64.69
C MET A 1 -12.49 -49.32 65.02
N LYS A 2 -12.00 -50.09 66.00
CA LYS A 2 -12.45 -51.47 66.28
C LYS A 2 -13.85 -51.61 66.94
N ASN A 3 -14.39 -50.57 67.59
CA ASN A 3 -15.62 -50.65 68.38
C ASN A 3 -16.77 -49.76 67.83
N MET A 4 -16.72 -49.30 66.58
CA MET A 4 -17.83 -48.53 66.01
C MET A 4 -18.87 -49.45 65.40
N LYS A 5 -20.17 -49.11 65.65
CA LYS A 5 -21.33 -49.85 65.05
C LYS A 5 -21.25 -49.72 63.52
N LEU A 6 -21.69 -50.75 62.83
CA LEU A 6 -21.64 -50.82 61.35
C LEU A 6 -22.30 -49.65 60.67
N GLY A 7 -23.40 -49.14 61.18
CA GLY A 7 -24.10 -47.95 60.67
C GLY A 7 -23.25 -46.66 60.70
N THR A 8 -22.46 -46.48 61.79
CA THR A 8 -21.58 -45.33 61.94
C THR A 8 -20.41 -45.35 60.93
N LYS A 9 -19.89 -46.57 60.62
CA LYS A 9 -18.84 -46.72 59.59
C LYS A 9 -19.35 -46.36 58.19
N ILE A 10 -20.57 -46.80 57.87
CA ILE A 10 -21.22 -46.49 56.59
C ILE A 10 -21.51 -45.00 56.49
N ALA A 11 -22.09 -44.39 57.53
CA ALA A 11 -22.40 -42.97 57.57
C ALA A 11 -21.13 -42.09 57.44
N LEU A 12 -19.99 -42.50 58.04
CA LEU A 12 -18.75 -41.82 57.92
C LEU A 12 -18.16 -41.87 56.48
N GLY A 13 -18.26 -43.05 55.84
CA GLY A 13 -17.87 -43.23 54.41
C GLY A 13 -18.69 -42.36 53.48
N PHE A 14 -20.01 -42.34 53.63
CA PHE A 14 -20.89 -41.46 52.86
C PHE A 14 -20.69 -39.98 53.15
N GLY A 15 -20.43 -39.64 54.42
CA GLY A 15 -20.12 -38.25 54.80
C GLY A 15 -18.87 -37.72 54.11
N VAL A 16 -17.81 -38.54 54.02
CA VAL A 16 -16.58 -38.13 53.30
C VAL A 16 -16.86 -37.95 51.82
N LEU A 17 -17.63 -38.82 51.19
CA LEU A 17 -18.01 -38.66 49.75
C LEU A 17 -18.83 -37.41 49.50
N ILE A 18 -19.76 -37.06 50.38
CA ILE A 18 -20.54 -35.79 50.29
C ILE A 18 -19.65 -34.59 50.40
N VAL A 19 -18.68 -34.58 51.33
CA VAL A 19 -17.73 -33.48 51.49
C VAL A 19 -16.85 -33.32 50.24
N ILE A 20 -16.36 -34.42 49.68
CA ILE A 20 -15.59 -34.38 48.44
C ILE A 20 -16.43 -33.83 47.29
N ALA A 21 -17.67 -34.30 47.15
CA ALA A 21 -18.60 -33.84 46.11
C ALA A 21 -18.91 -32.33 46.26
N ALA A 22 -19.10 -31.86 47.49
CA ALA A 22 -19.32 -30.45 47.76
C ALA A 22 -18.09 -29.59 47.41
N ILE A 23 -16.87 -30.03 47.77
CA ILE A 23 -15.63 -29.32 47.40
C ILE A 23 -15.48 -29.27 45.89
N LEU A 24 -15.67 -30.35 45.16
CA LEU A 24 -15.61 -30.38 43.69
C LEU A 24 -16.64 -29.48 43.06
N GLY A 25 -17.88 -29.43 43.62
CA GLY A 25 -18.94 -28.53 43.12
C GLY A 25 -18.55 -27.04 43.30
N VAL A 26 -18.03 -26.67 44.45
CA VAL A 26 -17.55 -25.27 44.72
C VAL A 26 -16.41 -24.90 43.77
N VAL A 27 -15.41 -25.78 43.63
CA VAL A 27 -14.27 -25.57 42.71
C VAL A 27 -14.76 -25.46 41.26
N GLY A 28 -15.72 -26.28 40.84
CA GLY A 28 -16.30 -26.25 39.50
C GLY A 28 -17.00 -24.93 39.21
N VAL A 29 -17.85 -24.44 40.11
CA VAL A 29 -18.54 -23.16 39.96
C VAL A 29 -17.52 -21.99 39.91
N TRP A 30 -16.54 -22.00 40.79
CA TRP A 30 -15.51 -20.93 40.80
C TRP A 30 -14.68 -20.90 39.53
N LYS A 31 -14.25 -22.06 39.03
CA LYS A 31 -13.52 -22.18 37.75
C LYS A 31 -14.37 -21.76 36.57
N MET A 32 -15.68 -22.05 36.57
CA MET A 32 -16.60 -21.66 35.51
C MET A 32 -16.73 -20.12 35.41
N GLY A 33 -16.77 -19.38 36.53
CA GLY A 33 -16.75 -17.93 36.54
C GLY A 33 -15.43 -17.33 36.00
N THR A 34 -14.29 -18.01 36.24
CA THR A 34 -13.02 -17.59 35.65
C THR A 34 -13.01 -17.79 34.14
N VAL A 35 -13.50 -18.91 33.64
CA VAL A 35 -13.61 -19.21 32.20
C VAL A 35 -14.52 -18.19 31.52
N GLU A 36 -15.66 -17.86 32.09
CA GLU A 36 -16.58 -16.84 31.57
C GLU A 36 -15.86 -15.49 31.41
N THR A 37 -15.14 -15.05 32.44
CA THR A 37 -14.40 -13.77 32.39
C THR A 37 -13.33 -13.77 31.32
N GLU A 38 -12.53 -14.81 31.21
CA GLU A 38 -11.46 -14.88 30.17
C GLU A 38 -12.05 -15.02 28.75
N THR A 39 -13.15 -15.76 28.59
CA THR A 39 -13.87 -15.86 27.30
C THR A 39 -14.44 -14.50 26.87
N THR A 40 -15.01 -13.74 27.81
CA THR A 40 -15.52 -12.40 27.53
C THR A 40 -14.41 -11.45 27.10
N LYS A 41 -13.27 -11.44 27.80
CA LYS A 41 -12.09 -10.64 27.40
C LYS A 41 -11.62 -11.02 25.99
N LEU A 42 -11.54 -12.31 25.71
CA LEU A 42 -11.13 -12.80 24.39
C LEU A 42 -12.08 -12.31 23.29
N ALA A 43 -13.40 -12.44 23.50
CA ALA A 43 -14.41 -12.07 22.52
C ALA A 43 -14.55 -10.55 22.32
N GLU A 44 -14.47 -9.78 23.39
CA GLU A 44 -14.77 -8.34 23.34
C GLU A 44 -13.53 -7.44 23.16
N GLU A 45 -12.33 -7.95 23.48
CA GLU A 45 -11.11 -7.16 23.41
C GLU A 45 -10.09 -7.75 22.42
N TYR A 46 -9.61 -8.98 22.64
CA TYR A 46 -8.51 -9.53 21.86
C TYR A 46 -8.87 -9.90 20.42
N VAL A 47 -10.04 -10.50 20.20
CA VAL A 47 -10.49 -10.86 18.83
C VAL A 47 -10.73 -9.61 18.00
N PRO A 48 -11.43 -8.56 18.48
CA PRO A 48 -11.53 -7.28 17.77
C PRO A 48 -10.19 -6.60 17.52
N GLU A 49 -9.25 -6.65 18.47
CA GLU A 49 -7.89 -6.11 18.29
C GLU A 49 -7.16 -6.78 17.12
N VAL A 50 -7.17 -8.11 17.08
CA VAL A 50 -6.52 -8.88 16.00
C VAL A 50 -7.21 -8.63 14.66
N SER A 51 -8.54 -8.57 14.63
CA SER A 51 -9.28 -8.26 13.40
C SER A 51 -8.93 -6.88 12.86
N MET A 52 -8.98 -5.86 13.70
CA MET A 52 -8.61 -4.50 13.34
C MET A 52 -7.15 -4.39 12.85
N ALA A 53 -6.22 -5.07 13.53
CA ALA A 53 -4.82 -5.08 13.13
C ALA A 53 -4.63 -5.76 11.76
N ALA A 54 -5.34 -6.86 11.49
CA ALA A 54 -5.31 -7.54 10.19
C ALA A 54 -5.91 -6.68 9.07
N ASP A 55 -7.00 -5.97 9.34
CA ASP A 55 -7.62 -5.04 8.39
C ASP A 55 -6.69 -3.87 8.08
N LEU A 56 -6.04 -3.31 9.10
CA LEU A 56 -5.05 -2.25 8.96
C LEU A 56 -3.85 -2.70 8.12
N GLU A 57 -3.29 -3.88 8.42
CA GLU A 57 -2.19 -4.46 7.65
C GLU A 57 -2.59 -4.73 6.20
N GLY A 58 -3.73 -5.39 5.98
CA GLY A 58 -4.22 -5.73 4.66
C GLY A 58 -4.46 -4.50 3.79
N SER A 59 -5.13 -3.48 4.32
CA SER A 59 -5.38 -2.23 3.62
C SER A 59 -4.09 -1.47 3.34
N SER A 60 -3.16 -1.38 4.30
CA SER A 60 -1.86 -0.75 4.11
C SER A 60 -1.04 -1.42 3.00
N ASN A 61 -1.03 -2.75 2.94
CA ASN A 61 -0.38 -3.49 1.87
C ASN A 61 -1.00 -3.18 0.50
N ARG A 62 -2.34 -3.11 0.40
CA ARG A 62 -3.03 -2.76 -0.86
C ARG A 62 -2.72 -1.33 -1.30
N VAL A 63 -2.65 -0.35 -0.37
CA VAL A 63 -2.18 1.00 -0.69
C VAL A 63 -0.78 0.98 -1.30
N MET A 64 0.15 0.24 -0.69
CA MET A 64 1.52 0.14 -1.20
C MET A 64 1.58 -0.48 -2.60
N TYR A 65 0.80 -1.52 -2.87
CA TYR A 65 0.74 -2.14 -4.21
C TYR A 65 0.15 -1.19 -5.24
N ALA A 66 -0.95 -0.52 -4.91
CA ALA A 66 -1.59 0.44 -5.79
C ALA A 66 -0.67 1.64 -6.09
N MET A 67 0.01 2.19 -5.07
CA MET A 67 0.97 3.28 -5.27
C MET A 67 2.19 2.88 -6.09
N ARG A 68 2.68 1.64 -5.98
CA ARG A 68 3.71 1.12 -6.87
C ARG A 68 3.20 1.02 -8.32
N GLY A 69 1.99 0.48 -8.51
CA GLY A 69 1.34 0.44 -9.82
C GLY A 69 1.26 1.83 -10.45
N TYR A 70 0.77 2.82 -9.70
CA TYR A 70 0.69 4.20 -10.14
C TYR A 70 2.07 4.80 -10.49
N GLY A 71 3.08 4.57 -9.66
CA GLY A 71 4.43 5.08 -9.91
C GLY A 71 5.10 4.48 -11.15
N PHE A 72 4.75 3.25 -11.55
CA PHE A 72 5.30 2.61 -12.74
C PHE A 72 4.49 2.88 -14.02
N THR A 73 3.16 2.91 -13.93
CA THR A 73 2.28 2.99 -15.09
C THR A 73 1.70 4.37 -15.32
N GLU A 74 1.65 5.19 -14.28
CA GLU A 74 0.99 6.51 -14.23
C GLU A 74 -0.53 6.42 -14.52
N GLU A 75 -1.12 5.21 -14.44
CA GLU A 75 -2.53 4.99 -14.71
C GLU A 75 -3.39 5.45 -13.52
N PRO A 76 -4.43 6.29 -13.75
CA PRO A 76 -5.26 6.87 -12.68
C PRO A 76 -6.00 5.84 -11.81
N ASN A 77 -6.36 4.67 -12.37
CA ASN A 77 -7.06 3.60 -11.65
C ASN A 77 -6.27 3.10 -10.43
N PHE A 78 -4.95 3.01 -10.52
CA PHE A 78 -4.10 2.67 -9.38
C PHE A 78 -4.12 3.74 -8.28
N LEU A 79 -4.18 5.01 -8.67
CA LEU A 79 -4.30 6.11 -7.69
C LEU A 79 -5.66 6.07 -6.99
N GLU A 80 -6.73 5.82 -7.73
CA GLU A 80 -8.09 5.69 -7.17
C GLU A 80 -8.15 4.51 -6.18
N GLU A 81 -7.54 3.36 -6.53
CA GLU A 81 -7.45 2.21 -5.64
C GLU A 81 -6.66 2.56 -4.37
N ALA A 82 -5.51 3.22 -4.50
CA ALA A 82 -4.72 3.66 -3.35
C ALA A 82 -5.51 4.59 -2.42
N GLN A 83 -6.26 5.54 -2.97
CA GLN A 83 -7.09 6.46 -2.19
C GLN A 83 -8.23 5.74 -1.47
N LYS A 84 -8.87 4.76 -2.12
CA LYS A 84 -9.91 3.92 -1.50
C LYS A 84 -9.34 3.10 -0.34
N GLU A 85 -8.19 2.48 -0.54
CA GLU A 85 -7.56 1.68 0.52
C GLU A 85 -7.02 2.54 1.67
N LEU A 86 -6.60 3.79 1.42
CA LEU A 86 -6.28 4.75 2.49
C LEU A 86 -7.50 5.06 3.36
N GLN A 87 -8.71 5.15 2.80
CA GLN A 87 -9.93 5.29 3.58
C GLN A 87 -10.20 4.05 4.46
N SER A 88 -9.87 2.86 3.96
CA SER A 88 -9.96 1.62 4.74
C SER A 88 -8.96 1.59 5.90
N VAL A 89 -7.74 2.11 5.67
CA VAL A 89 -6.73 2.31 6.72
C VAL A 89 -7.24 3.26 7.81
N ASP A 90 -7.81 4.41 7.42
CA ASP A 90 -8.38 5.38 8.37
C ASP A 90 -9.52 4.77 9.19
N LYS A 91 -10.38 3.97 8.54
CA LYS A 91 -11.47 3.27 9.20
C LYS A 91 -10.95 2.27 10.25
N ALA A 92 -9.95 1.47 9.89
CA ALA A 92 -9.34 0.51 10.82
C ALA A 92 -8.69 1.21 12.03
N LEU A 93 -8.01 2.35 11.82
CA LEU A 93 -7.46 3.16 12.90
C LEU A 93 -8.56 3.72 13.82
N GLU A 94 -9.68 4.19 13.26
CA GLU A 94 -10.82 4.68 14.06
C GLU A 94 -11.48 3.54 14.85
N GLU A 95 -11.67 2.37 14.26
CA GLU A 95 -12.15 1.17 14.96
C GLU A 95 -11.22 0.80 16.12
N GLY A 96 -9.90 0.86 15.90
CA GLY A 96 -8.90 0.69 16.95
C GLY A 96 -9.03 1.71 18.07
N ARG A 97 -9.26 2.98 17.75
CA ARG A 97 -9.50 4.04 18.76
C ARG A 97 -10.79 3.82 19.56
N GLN A 98 -11.84 3.30 18.91
CA GLN A 98 -13.06 2.94 19.61
C GLN A 98 -12.88 1.74 20.54
N LEU A 99 -12.11 0.75 20.09
CA LEU A 99 -11.74 -0.41 20.91
C LEU A 99 -10.89 0.02 22.12
N GLU A 100 -9.89 0.86 21.94
CA GLU A 100 -9.02 1.40 23.00
C GLU A 100 -9.84 2.06 24.11
N LYS A 101 -10.86 2.84 23.75
CA LYS A 101 -11.75 3.49 24.75
C LYS A 101 -12.58 2.52 25.57
N LYS A 102 -12.92 1.33 25.02
CA LYS A 102 -13.76 0.32 25.66
C LYS A 102 -12.97 -0.75 26.40
N ALA A 103 -11.81 -1.12 25.86
CA ALA A 103 -10.99 -2.19 26.37
C ALA A 103 -10.27 -1.81 27.67
N LYS A 104 -10.32 -2.73 28.64
CA LYS A 104 -9.67 -2.53 29.95
C LYS A 104 -8.29 -3.20 30.03
N ASN A 105 -8.06 -4.22 29.19
CA ASN A 105 -6.89 -5.08 29.25
C ASN A 105 -5.86 -4.76 28.16
N LEU A 106 -6.21 -4.03 27.11
CA LEU A 106 -5.32 -3.69 25.98
C LEU A 106 -4.48 -2.43 26.25
N LYS A 107 -3.63 -2.50 27.27
CA LYS A 107 -2.84 -1.34 27.76
C LYS A 107 -1.85 -0.79 26.75
N ALA A 108 -1.35 -1.61 25.83
CA ALA A 108 -0.40 -1.22 24.78
C ALA A 108 -1.07 -0.60 23.54
N LEU A 109 -2.36 -0.86 23.33
CA LEU A 109 -3.08 -0.51 22.11
C LEU A 109 -3.02 0.99 21.80
N LYS A 110 -3.19 1.84 22.81
CA LYS A 110 -3.09 3.30 22.65
C LYS A 110 -1.77 3.73 22.01
N GLY A 111 -0.64 3.28 22.59
CA GLY A 111 0.68 3.65 22.09
C GLY A 111 0.94 3.13 20.67
N GLN A 112 0.46 1.93 20.37
CA GLN A 112 0.57 1.34 19.04
C GLN A 112 -0.25 2.10 18.01
N LEU A 113 -1.49 2.50 18.34
CA LEU A 113 -2.34 3.33 17.47
C LEU A 113 -1.77 4.73 17.25
N ASP A 114 -1.13 5.33 18.28
CA ASP A 114 -0.49 6.64 18.13
C ASP A 114 0.68 6.57 17.13
N ILE A 115 1.50 5.52 17.21
CA ILE A 115 2.58 5.27 16.27
C ILE A 115 2.01 5.02 14.86
N ALA A 116 1.05 4.09 14.74
CA ALA A 116 0.46 3.75 13.45
C ALA A 116 -0.18 4.95 12.76
N THR A 117 -0.93 5.78 13.50
CA THR A 117 -1.54 7.00 12.97
C THR A 117 -0.49 7.95 12.41
N LYS A 118 0.59 8.17 13.16
CA LYS A 118 1.68 9.05 12.72
C LYS A 118 2.35 8.53 11.44
N GLU A 119 2.63 7.25 11.34
CA GLU A 119 3.25 6.66 10.15
C GLU A 119 2.32 6.70 8.94
N VAL A 120 1.02 6.50 9.15
CA VAL A 120 -0.01 6.64 8.09
C VAL A 120 -0.08 8.09 7.59
N ASP A 121 -0.01 9.08 8.46
CA ASP A 121 -0.01 10.49 8.07
C ASP A 121 1.23 10.84 7.23
N VAL A 122 2.42 10.37 7.66
CA VAL A 122 3.66 10.51 6.85
C VAL A 122 3.49 9.84 5.48
N TYR A 123 2.90 8.65 5.43
CA TYR A 123 2.68 7.94 4.17
C TYR A 123 1.70 8.68 3.24
N LYS A 124 0.63 9.28 3.78
CA LYS A 124 -0.31 10.11 3.02
C LYS A 124 0.39 11.32 2.37
N ASP A 125 1.30 11.95 3.10
CA ASP A 125 2.09 13.06 2.56
C ASP A 125 3.02 12.59 1.43
N LEU A 126 3.63 11.40 1.56
CA LEU A 126 4.45 10.81 0.49
C LEU A 126 3.61 10.45 -0.75
N VAL A 127 2.40 9.94 -0.56
CA VAL A 127 1.44 9.70 -1.66
C VAL A 127 1.16 11.00 -2.42
N LYS A 128 0.87 12.09 -1.72
CA LYS A 128 0.65 13.40 -2.32
C LYS A 128 1.85 13.89 -3.11
N GLN A 129 3.05 13.81 -2.54
CA GLN A 129 4.30 14.18 -3.22
C GLN A 129 4.54 13.31 -4.46
N SER A 130 4.20 12.02 -4.41
CA SER A 130 4.32 11.12 -5.56
C SER A 130 3.39 11.54 -6.71
N VAL A 131 2.14 11.90 -6.41
CA VAL A 131 1.18 12.40 -7.40
C VAL A 131 1.70 13.69 -8.06
N GLU A 132 2.20 14.64 -7.27
CA GLU A 132 2.78 15.89 -7.80
C GLU A 132 4.00 15.62 -8.67
N THR A 133 4.83 14.65 -8.30
CA THR A 133 6.02 14.26 -9.05
C THR A 133 5.65 13.63 -10.39
N VAL A 134 4.69 12.72 -10.42
CA VAL A 134 4.19 12.11 -11.66
C VAL A 134 3.61 13.18 -12.59
N ALA A 135 2.82 14.13 -12.07
CA ALA A 135 2.28 15.22 -12.88
C ALA A 135 3.38 16.09 -13.50
N LYS A 136 4.45 16.40 -12.74
CA LYS A 136 5.63 17.13 -13.26
C LYS A 136 6.36 16.33 -14.35
N MET A 137 6.52 15.02 -14.15
CA MET A 137 7.15 14.14 -15.14
C MET A 137 6.38 14.14 -16.46
N GLN A 138 5.05 14.03 -16.41
CA GLN A 138 4.18 14.09 -17.59
C GLN A 138 4.30 15.42 -18.32
N GLY A 139 4.33 16.54 -17.58
CA GLY A 139 4.58 17.87 -18.16
C GLY A 139 5.93 17.99 -18.86
N ASN A 140 6.99 17.48 -18.21
CA ASN A 140 8.34 17.49 -18.79
C ASN A 140 8.46 16.62 -20.04
N ARG A 141 7.81 15.45 -20.08
CA ARG A 141 7.75 14.60 -21.30
C ARG A 141 7.12 15.35 -22.46
N LYS A 142 6.00 16.04 -22.24
CA LYS A 142 5.34 16.82 -23.28
C LYS A 142 6.28 17.88 -23.86
N ILE A 143 7.00 18.63 -23.00
CA ILE A 143 7.98 19.63 -23.42
C ILE A 143 9.12 18.99 -24.23
N LEU A 144 9.60 17.82 -23.78
CA LEU A 144 10.65 17.06 -24.47
C LEU A 144 10.20 16.63 -25.86
N ASP A 145 9.00 16.07 -25.98
CA ASP A 145 8.42 15.61 -27.24
C ASP A 145 8.25 16.77 -28.23
N GLU A 146 7.71 17.91 -27.78
CA GLU A 146 7.57 19.12 -28.59
C GLU A 146 8.94 19.65 -29.06
N SER A 147 9.94 19.62 -28.19
CA SER A 147 11.30 20.05 -28.52
C SER A 147 11.97 19.10 -29.52
N ALA A 148 11.79 17.79 -29.35
CA ALA A 148 12.29 16.78 -30.28
C ALA A 148 11.66 16.93 -31.67
N GLN A 149 10.36 17.17 -31.77
CA GLN A 149 9.68 17.42 -33.03
C GLN A 149 10.22 18.68 -33.73
N LYS A 150 10.40 19.77 -33.02
CA LYS A 150 11.02 21.00 -33.56
C LYS A 150 12.44 20.77 -34.06
N TYR A 151 13.23 20.01 -33.29
CA TYR A 151 14.60 19.65 -33.70
C TYR A 151 14.62 18.86 -34.99
N ILE A 152 13.74 17.84 -35.11
CA ILE A 152 13.62 17.02 -36.33
C ILE A 152 13.19 17.87 -37.52
N ALA A 153 12.18 18.74 -37.36
CA ALA A 153 11.72 19.62 -38.41
C ALA A 153 12.83 20.55 -38.91
N ASN A 154 13.52 21.25 -37.99
CA ASN A 154 14.63 22.16 -38.35
C ASN A 154 15.80 21.42 -39.02
N SER A 155 16.07 20.17 -38.59
CA SER A 155 17.13 19.35 -39.21
C SER A 155 16.75 18.95 -40.62
N ASN A 156 15.50 18.59 -40.88
CA ASN A 156 15.00 18.25 -42.22
C ASN A 156 15.02 19.49 -43.14
N ASP A 157 14.61 20.65 -42.66
CA ASP A 157 14.66 21.90 -43.43
C ASP A 157 16.10 22.25 -43.80
N PHE A 158 17.03 22.16 -42.84
CA PHE A 158 18.45 22.36 -43.09
C PHE A 158 19.00 21.43 -44.16
N LEU A 159 18.67 20.09 -44.07
CA LEU A 159 19.10 19.12 -45.06
C LEU A 159 18.48 19.38 -46.45
N SER A 160 17.25 19.85 -46.49
CA SER A 160 16.58 20.26 -47.75
C SER A 160 17.30 21.41 -48.39
N ASP A 161 17.57 22.46 -47.62
CA ASP A 161 18.27 23.67 -48.11
C ASP A 161 19.69 23.33 -48.62
N GLN A 162 20.42 22.45 -47.88
CA GLN A 162 21.74 21.99 -48.33
C GLN A 162 21.67 21.18 -49.61
N ASN A 163 20.69 20.35 -49.78
CA ASN A 163 20.48 19.57 -51.01
C ASN A 163 20.13 20.47 -52.20
N GLU A 164 19.31 21.48 -52.00
CA GLU A 164 18.99 22.48 -53.06
C GLU A 164 20.21 23.29 -53.46
N ALA A 165 20.96 23.78 -52.48
CA ALA A 165 22.20 24.50 -52.74
C ALA A 165 23.23 23.64 -53.51
N PHE A 166 23.36 22.37 -53.12
CA PHE A 166 24.23 21.42 -53.82
C PHE A 166 23.77 21.14 -55.27
N LYS A 167 22.48 20.94 -55.51
CA LYS A 167 21.95 20.77 -56.86
C LYS A 167 22.18 22.00 -57.75
N LYS A 168 22.03 23.20 -57.21
CA LYS A 168 22.31 24.44 -57.91
C LYS A 168 23.77 24.56 -58.29
N ASP A 169 24.70 24.28 -57.35
CA ASP A 169 26.16 24.32 -57.63
C ASP A 169 26.54 23.30 -58.73
N LEU A 170 25.97 22.11 -58.70
CA LEU A 170 26.17 21.11 -59.76
C LEU A 170 25.68 21.59 -61.10
N ALA A 171 24.50 22.20 -61.20
CA ALA A 171 23.95 22.71 -62.44
C ALA A 171 24.82 23.85 -63.01
N GLU A 172 25.28 24.77 -62.15
CA GLU A 172 26.17 25.85 -62.60
C GLU A 172 27.52 25.31 -63.12
N ARG A 173 28.07 24.31 -62.51
CA ARG A 173 29.32 23.65 -62.95
C ARG A 173 29.11 22.92 -64.30
N GLN A 174 27.98 22.25 -64.48
CA GLN A 174 27.66 21.59 -65.73
C GLN A 174 27.56 22.58 -66.90
N THR A 175 26.89 23.71 -66.66
CA THR A 175 26.74 24.77 -67.66
C THR A 175 28.12 25.39 -68.02
N ARG A 176 29.03 25.56 -67.06
CA ARG A 176 30.39 26.07 -67.32
C ARG A 176 31.19 25.08 -68.19
N VAL A 177 31.10 23.79 -67.92
CA VAL A 177 31.80 22.76 -68.73
C VAL A 177 31.25 22.79 -70.17
N GLU A 178 29.96 22.83 -70.37
CA GLU A 178 29.34 22.91 -71.70
C GLU A 178 29.81 24.16 -72.49
N ILE A 179 29.93 25.33 -71.83
CA ILE A 179 30.40 26.57 -72.49
C ILE A 179 31.85 26.41 -72.91
N VAL A 180 32.75 25.84 -72.06
CA VAL A 180 34.13 25.63 -72.38
C VAL A 180 34.30 24.67 -73.55
N THR A 181 33.61 23.52 -73.52
CA THR A 181 33.68 22.52 -74.61
C THR A 181 33.25 23.11 -75.94
N ARG A 182 32.16 23.89 -75.97
CA ARG A 182 31.64 24.54 -77.15
C ARG A 182 32.60 25.65 -77.70
N SER A 183 33.34 26.34 -76.81
CA SER A 183 34.33 27.32 -77.23
C SER A 183 35.56 26.71 -77.84
N GLU A 184 35.98 25.49 -77.41
CA GLU A 184 37.07 24.74 -78.00
C GLU A 184 36.71 24.18 -79.36
N GLU A 185 35.48 23.72 -79.60
CA GLU A 185 35.00 23.25 -80.91
C GLU A 185 34.96 24.37 -82.00
N HIS A 186 34.87 25.64 -81.65
CA HIS A 186 34.85 26.78 -82.55
C HIS A 186 36.21 27.37 -82.82
N THR A 187 37.28 26.88 -82.18
CA THR A 187 38.66 27.37 -82.38
C THR A 187 39.55 26.45 -83.22
N VAL A 188 38.99 25.37 -83.79
CA VAL A 188 39.64 24.46 -84.73
C VAL A 188 39.04 24.70 -86.13
#